data_1bbc46d682154ace7be100159a2e41f4
#
_entry.id   1bbc46d682154ace7be100159a2e41f4
#
_cell.length_a   1.000
_cell.length_b   1.000
_cell.length_c   1.000
_cell.angle_alpha   90.00
_cell.angle_beta   90.00
_cell.angle_gamma   90.00
#
_symmetry.space_group_name_H-M   'P 1'
#
loop_
_entity.id
_entity.type
_entity.pdbx_description
1 polymer ?
#
loop_
_entity_poly.entity_id
_entity_poly.type
_entity_poly.pdbx_seq_one_letter_code
_entity_poly.pdbx_strand_id
1 'polypeptide(L)'
;AVDGDPGPATYSRLEQVMKVKITGTKSKPGIKGLQHFLNTNVSRKDIKAITGYEQLDEDGIDGWRTWKVFQYWAWNVRKDLIKLYAPGWSVWWFADGDPGIRTWKVLQHILNESYANSGKLLKK
;
A
#
# COMPACT_ATOMS: atom_id res chain seq x y z
N ALA A 1 2.31 -14.59 -4.87
CA ALA A 1 3.29 -15.03 -3.90
C ALA A 1 3.79 -13.86 -3.04
N VAL A 2 4.07 -14.13 -1.77
CA VAL A 2 4.58 -13.10 -0.86
C VAL A 2 6.10 -13.25 -0.78
N ASP A 3 6.79 -12.62 -1.73
CA ASP A 3 8.24 -12.72 -1.85
C ASP A 3 8.96 -11.38 -1.69
N GLY A 4 8.22 -10.29 -1.61
CA GLY A 4 8.79 -8.95 -1.50
C GLY A 4 9.33 -8.39 -2.81
N ASP A 5 9.09 -9.09 -3.92
CA ASP A 5 9.54 -8.66 -5.25
C ASP A 5 8.31 -8.33 -6.11
N PRO A 6 8.07 -7.04 -6.41
CA PRO A 6 6.89 -6.64 -7.16
C PRO A 6 7.09 -6.91 -8.65
N GLY A 7 6.50 -8.00 -9.12
CA GLY A 7 6.48 -8.31 -10.55
C GLY A 7 5.12 -7.98 -11.17
N PRO A 8 4.92 -8.32 -12.46
CA PRO A 8 3.64 -8.07 -13.14
C PRO A 8 2.45 -8.68 -12.42
N ALA A 9 2.62 -9.85 -11.80
CA ALA A 9 1.55 -10.50 -11.05
C ALA A 9 1.11 -9.65 -9.85
N THR A 10 2.04 -9.02 -9.14
CA THR A 10 1.73 -8.13 -8.02
C THR A 10 0.93 -6.91 -8.50
N TYR A 11 1.35 -6.28 -9.57
CA TYR A 11 0.65 -5.12 -10.10
C TYR A 11 -0.72 -5.49 -10.67
N SER A 12 -0.84 -6.63 -11.34
CA SER A 12 -2.14 -7.11 -11.80
C SER A 12 -3.10 -7.36 -10.63
N ARG A 13 -2.60 -7.96 -9.55
CA ARG A 13 -3.41 -8.20 -8.36
C ARG A 13 -3.84 -6.90 -7.71
N LEU A 14 -2.95 -5.93 -7.63
CA LEU A 14 -3.28 -4.59 -7.11
C LEU A 14 -4.40 -3.96 -7.94
N GLU A 15 -4.30 -4.03 -9.25
CA GLU A 15 -5.30 -3.48 -10.14
C GLU A 15 -6.65 -4.18 -9.98
N GLN A 16 -6.66 -5.49 -9.83
CA GLN A 16 -7.88 -6.26 -9.56
C GLN A 16 -8.53 -5.86 -8.24
N VAL A 17 -7.74 -5.74 -7.18
CA VAL A 17 -8.25 -5.37 -5.86
C VAL A 17 -8.78 -3.94 -5.86
N MET A 18 -8.12 -3.04 -6.56
CA MET A 18 -8.56 -1.64 -6.68
C MET A 18 -9.66 -1.45 -7.73
N LYS A 19 -10.03 -2.49 -8.46
CA LYS A 19 -11.10 -2.50 -9.47
C LYS A 19 -10.88 -1.46 -10.58
N VAL A 20 -9.68 -1.46 -11.13
CA VAL A 20 -9.30 -0.58 -12.23
C VAL A 20 -8.82 -1.41 -13.42
N LYS A 21 -8.51 -0.74 -14.54
CA LYS A 21 -8.02 -1.42 -15.74
C LYS A 21 -6.74 -2.20 -15.45
N ILE A 22 -6.70 -3.47 -15.87
CA ILE A 22 -5.56 -4.34 -15.63
C ILE A 22 -4.50 -4.14 -16.69
N THR A 23 -3.32 -3.70 -16.29
CA THR A 23 -2.17 -3.51 -17.17
C THR A 23 -0.98 -4.38 -16.79
N GLY A 24 -0.89 -4.75 -15.52
CA GLY A 24 0.23 -5.53 -14.98
C GLY A 24 1.53 -4.73 -14.90
N THR A 25 1.48 -3.43 -15.07
CA THR A 25 2.67 -2.57 -15.06
C THR A 25 2.81 -1.80 -13.75
N LYS A 26 4.00 -1.28 -13.52
CA LYS A 26 4.38 -0.47 -12.38
C LYS A 26 3.56 0.79 -12.22
N SER A 27 2.89 1.25 -13.25
CA SER A 27 2.08 2.45 -13.21
C SER A 27 0.65 2.04 -13.24
N LYS A 28 0.04 2.85 -12.95
CA LYS A 28 -0.89 3.84 -13.04
C LYS A 28 -2.26 3.45 -12.56
N PRO A 29 -3.00 2.49 -13.15
CA PRO A 29 -4.35 2.29 -12.61
C PRO A 29 -4.34 1.72 -11.20
N GLY A 30 -3.46 0.74 -10.93
CA GLY A 30 -3.36 0.13 -9.59
C GLY A 30 -2.83 1.10 -8.54
N ILE A 31 -1.78 1.83 -8.88
CA ILE A 31 -1.20 2.83 -7.97
C ILE A 31 -2.18 3.99 -7.75
N LYS A 32 -2.85 4.43 -8.80
CA LYS A 32 -3.89 5.47 -8.68
C LYS A 32 -5.01 5.01 -7.75
N GLY A 33 -5.44 3.75 -7.89
CA GLY A 33 -6.44 3.16 -7.00
C GLY A 33 -5.96 3.08 -5.56
N LEU A 34 -4.70 2.74 -5.34
CA LEU A 34 -4.10 2.72 -4.02
C LEU A 34 -4.07 4.12 -3.41
N GLN A 35 -3.68 5.12 -4.18
CA GLN A 35 -3.67 6.51 -3.72
C GLN A 35 -5.07 6.97 -3.31
N HIS A 36 -6.08 6.64 -4.11
CA HIS A 36 -7.47 6.95 -3.77
C HIS A 36 -7.90 6.23 -2.49
N PHE A 37 -7.56 4.95 -2.36
CA PHE A 37 -7.86 4.18 -1.16
C PHE A 37 -7.25 4.86 0.09
N LEU A 38 -6.00 5.28 0.00
CA LEU A 38 -5.31 5.92 1.11
C LEU A 38 -5.93 7.28 1.45
N ASN A 39 -6.27 8.07 0.45
CA ASN A 39 -6.96 9.34 0.66
C ASN A 39 -8.32 9.16 1.34
N THR A 40 -8.98 8.05 1.07
CA THR A 40 -10.29 7.73 1.67
C THR A 40 -10.15 7.20 3.10
N ASN A 41 -9.08 6.47 3.39
CA ASN A 41 -8.95 5.72 4.64
C ASN A 41 -7.95 6.31 5.64
N VAL A 42 -7.16 7.30 5.25
CA VAL A 42 -6.24 8.01 6.16
C VAL A 42 -6.71 9.45 6.25
N SER A 43 -6.78 9.99 7.47
CA SER A 43 -7.26 11.34 7.67
C SER A 43 -6.35 12.37 6.99
N ARG A 44 -6.94 13.49 6.56
CA ARG A 44 -6.16 14.60 5.99
C ARG A 44 -5.12 15.12 6.95
N LYS A 45 -5.44 15.15 8.24
CA LYS A 45 -4.51 15.56 9.28
C LYS A 45 -3.27 14.67 9.29
N ASP A 46 -3.47 13.36 9.23
CA ASP A 46 -2.36 12.41 9.24
C ASP A 46 -1.57 12.46 7.95
N ILE A 47 -2.23 12.54 6.81
CA ILE A 47 -1.54 12.67 5.52
C ILE A 47 -0.67 13.92 5.51
N LYS A 48 -1.20 15.04 6.01
CA LYS A 48 -0.44 16.28 6.09
C LYS A 48 0.76 16.18 7.04
N ALA A 49 0.57 15.52 8.17
CA ALA A 49 1.66 15.31 9.12
C ALA A 49 2.79 14.45 8.52
N ILE A 50 2.42 13.50 7.66
CA ILE A 50 3.38 12.57 7.04
C ILE A 50 4.05 13.18 5.81
N THR A 51 3.29 13.88 4.97
CA THR A 51 3.75 14.30 3.63
C THR A 51 3.92 15.81 3.46
N GLY A 52 3.30 16.60 4.32
CA GLY A 52 3.22 18.06 4.15
C GLY A 52 2.02 18.52 3.31
N TYR A 53 1.24 17.60 2.76
CA TYR A 53 0.07 17.89 1.94
C TYR A 53 -1.13 17.15 2.48
N GLU A 54 -2.33 17.73 2.37
CA GLU A 54 -3.55 17.15 2.94
C GLU A 54 -4.05 15.91 2.22
N GLN A 55 -3.62 15.72 0.98
CA GLN A 55 -4.01 14.56 0.17
C GLN A 55 -2.85 14.09 -0.68
N LEU A 56 -2.88 12.80 -1.05
CA LEU A 56 -2.00 12.29 -2.10
C LEU A 56 -2.56 12.71 -3.46
N ASP A 57 -1.67 12.97 -4.41
CA ASP A 57 -2.07 13.12 -5.80
C ASP A 57 -2.48 11.74 -6.34
N GLU A 58 -3.66 11.63 -6.93
CA GLU A 58 -4.14 10.38 -7.51
C GLU A 58 -3.72 10.32 -8.97
N ASP A 59 -2.42 10.31 -9.19
CA ASP A 59 -1.81 10.41 -10.52
C ASP A 59 -1.19 9.10 -11.02
N GLY A 60 -1.22 8.06 -10.20
CA GLY A 60 -0.64 6.77 -10.58
C GLY A 60 0.87 6.71 -10.48
N ILE A 61 1.51 7.73 -9.93
CA ILE A 61 2.96 7.76 -9.73
C ILE A 61 3.28 7.43 -8.29
N ASP A 62 3.99 6.34 -8.06
CA ASP A 62 4.28 5.85 -6.72
C ASP A 62 5.54 6.47 -6.12
N GLY A 63 5.46 7.75 -5.79
CA GLY A 63 6.55 8.43 -5.10
C GLY A 63 6.59 8.12 -3.61
N TRP A 64 7.56 8.71 -2.90
CA TRP A 64 7.78 8.46 -1.47
C TRP A 64 6.55 8.80 -0.62
N ARG A 65 5.78 9.80 -1.02
CA ARG A 65 4.58 10.21 -0.27
C ARG A 65 3.55 9.09 -0.24
N THR A 66 3.28 8.50 -1.40
CA THR A 66 2.34 7.39 -1.50
C THR A 66 2.77 6.23 -0.62
N TRP A 67 4.03 5.83 -0.71
CA TRP A 67 4.54 4.70 0.07
C TRP A 67 4.58 5.00 1.55
N LYS A 68 4.95 6.20 1.95
CA LYS A 68 4.98 6.56 3.36
C LYS A 68 3.58 6.52 3.99
N VAL A 69 2.58 7.02 3.27
CA VAL A 69 1.19 6.96 3.75
C VAL A 69 0.69 5.52 3.81
N PHE A 70 1.00 4.70 2.79
CA PHE A 70 0.66 3.28 2.82
C PHE A 70 1.31 2.56 4.01
N GLN A 71 2.59 2.78 4.23
CA GLN A 71 3.33 2.18 5.33
C GLN A 71 2.74 2.58 6.69
N TYR A 72 2.40 3.85 6.84
CA TYR A 72 1.76 4.35 8.06
C TYR A 72 0.38 3.71 8.26
N TRP A 73 -0.42 3.63 7.21
CA TRP A 73 -1.72 2.97 7.26
C TRP A 73 -1.58 1.51 7.68
N ALA A 74 -0.67 0.78 7.07
CA ALA A 74 -0.43 -0.63 7.39
C ALA A 74 0.05 -0.79 8.83
N TRP A 75 0.90 0.09 9.31
CA TRP A 75 1.37 0.06 10.69
C TRP A 75 0.22 0.15 11.67
N ASN A 76 -0.78 0.98 11.39
CA ASN A 76 -1.90 1.19 12.31
C ASN A 76 -3.02 0.17 12.13
N VAL A 77 -3.29 -0.25 10.91
CA VAL A 77 -4.45 -1.08 10.59
C VAL A 77 -4.09 -2.56 10.48
N ARG A 78 -2.88 -2.87 10.02
CA ARG A 78 -2.42 -4.24 9.83
C ARG A 78 -1.15 -4.52 10.62
N LYS A 79 -1.19 -4.22 11.91
CA LYS A 79 -0.07 -4.46 12.82
C LYS A 79 0.34 -5.94 12.85
N ASP A 80 -0.61 -6.82 12.62
CA ASP A 80 -0.33 -8.26 12.49
C ASP A 80 0.71 -8.55 11.42
N LEU A 81 0.62 -7.86 10.28
CA LEU A 81 1.57 -8.05 9.18
C LEU A 81 2.90 -7.38 9.46
N ILE A 82 2.90 -6.26 10.19
CA ILE A 82 4.15 -5.64 10.62
C ILE A 82 4.93 -6.58 11.53
N LYS A 83 4.24 -7.25 12.45
CA LYS A 83 4.89 -8.23 13.32
C LYS A 83 5.42 -9.43 12.56
N LEU A 84 4.76 -9.80 11.45
CA LEU A 84 5.15 -10.93 10.64
C LEU A 84 6.36 -10.61 9.74
N TYR A 85 6.37 -9.45 9.10
CA TYR A 85 7.37 -9.12 8.07
C TYR A 85 8.43 -8.10 8.51
N ALA A 86 8.15 -7.34 9.57
CA ALA A 86 9.09 -6.36 10.10
C ALA A 86 9.12 -6.40 11.64
N PRO A 87 9.37 -7.58 12.24
CA PRO A 87 9.34 -7.70 13.70
C PRO A 87 10.42 -6.83 14.34
N GLY A 88 10.03 -6.11 15.40
CA GLY A 88 10.97 -5.26 16.12
C GLY A 88 11.26 -3.90 15.50
N TRP A 89 10.68 -3.61 14.34
CA TRP A 89 10.89 -2.31 13.69
C TRP A 89 10.03 -1.23 14.36
N SER A 90 10.55 -0.01 14.42
CA SER A 90 9.77 1.16 14.82
C SER A 90 8.96 1.69 13.63
N VAL A 91 7.93 2.50 13.93
CA VAL A 91 7.03 3.01 12.89
C VAL A 91 7.79 3.77 11.81
N TRP A 92 8.74 4.62 12.17
CA TRP A 92 9.43 5.45 11.19
C TRP A 92 10.60 4.74 10.50
N TRP A 93 11.01 3.60 11.00
CA TRP A 93 11.91 2.70 10.29
C TRP A 93 11.16 1.97 9.18
N PHE A 94 9.94 1.54 9.45
CA PHE A 94 9.11 0.90 8.45
C PHE A 94 8.50 1.93 7.49
N ALA A 95 7.94 3.01 8.02
CA ALA A 95 7.26 4.06 7.24
C ALA A 95 8.25 5.16 6.85
N ASP A 96 9.20 4.81 6.00
CA ASP A 96 10.28 5.71 5.55
C ASP A 96 10.05 6.27 4.15
N GLY A 97 8.97 5.85 3.48
CA GLY A 97 8.67 6.28 2.11
C GLY A 97 9.37 5.47 1.04
N ASP A 98 10.18 4.49 1.43
CA ASP A 98 10.89 3.61 0.50
C ASP A 98 10.28 2.20 0.57
N PRO A 99 9.66 1.71 -0.52
CA PRO A 99 9.02 0.40 -0.51
C PRO A 99 10.05 -0.71 -0.68
N GLY A 100 10.72 -1.08 0.39
CA GLY A 100 11.63 -2.21 0.40
C GLY A 100 10.89 -3.55 0.42
N ILE A 101 11.67 -4.63 0.57
CA ILE A 101 11.15 -6.00 0.58
C ILE A 101 10.01 -6.17 1.59
N ARG A 102 10.16 -5.61 2.79
CA ARG A 102 9.16 -5.76 3.84
C ARG A 102 7.85 -5.08 3.50
N THR A 103 7.91 -3.89 2.95
CA THR A 103 6.72 -3.16 2.50
C THR A 103 5.99 -3.93 1.41
N TRP A 104 6.73 -4.46 0.42
CA TRP A 104 6.12 -5.26 -0.65
C TRP A 104 5.50 -6.55 -0.12
N LYS A 105 6.13 -7.22 0.85
CA LYS A 105 5.55 -8.41 1.47
C LYS A 105 4.23 -8.10 2.16
N VAL A 106 4.16 -6.99 2.89
CA VAL A 106 2.93 -6.55 3.54
C VAL A 106 1.84 -6.30 2.50
N LEU A 107 2.15 -5.54 1.44
CA LEU A 107 1.19 -5.26 0.39
C LEU A 107 0.74 -6.53 -0.34
N GLN A 108 1.68 -7.40 -0.70
CA GLN A 108 1.36 -8.66 -1.38
C GLN A 108 0.43 -9.53 -0.53
N HIS A 109 0.67 -9.60 0.78
CA HIS A 109 -0.18 -10.35 1.69
C HIS A 109 -1.60 -9.78 1.73
N ILE A 110 -1.71 -8.45 1.85
CA ILE A 110 -3.01 -7.76 1.84
C ILE A 110 -3.75 -8.02 0.53
N LEU A 111 -3.04 -7.94 -0.59
CA LEU A 111 -3.65 -8.17 -1.90
C LEU A 111 -4.17 -9.59 -2.05
N ASN A 112 -3.42 -10.58 -1.56
CA ASN A 112 -3.86 -11.97 -1.60
C ASN A 112 -5.10 -12.19 -0.75
N GLU A 113 -5.15 -11.64 0.45
CA GLU A 113 -6.34 -11.72 1.31
C GLU A 113 -7.53 -11.03 0.66
N SER A 114 -7.32 -9.83 0.12
CA SER A 114 -8.38 -9.05 -0.49
C SER A 114 -8.94 -9.73 -1.74
N TYR A 115 -8.08 -10.34 -2.53
CA TYR A 115 -8.50 -11.09 -3.70
C TYR A 115 -9.35 -12.29 -3.32
N ALA A 116 -8.93 -13.05 -2.29
CA ALA A 116 -9.67 -14.19 -1.79
C ALA A 116 -11.03 -13.79 -1.19
N ASN A 117 -11.18 -12.52 -0.80
CA ASN A 117 -12.41 -11.98 -0.22
C ASN A 117 -13.13 -11.04 -1.19
N SER A 118 -13.29 -11.46 -2.44
CA SER A 118 -14.03 -10.74 -3.48
C SER A 118 -13.39 -9.40 -3.90
N GLY A 119 -12.09 -9.30 -3.80
CA GLY A 119 -11.34 -8.15 -4.26
C GLY A 119 -11.39 -6.93 -3.37
N LYS A 120 -11.82 -7.08 -2.13
CA LYS A 120 -11.83 -5.97 -1.16
C LYS A 120 -10.51 -5.90 -0.42
N LEU A 121 -10.01 -4.68 -0.20
CA LEU A 121 -8.83 -4.48 0.63
C LEU A 121 -9.25 -4.57 2.10
N LEU A 122 -8.66 -5.52 2.82
CA LEU A 122 -9.06 -5.81 4.19
C LEU A 122 -8.39 -4.89 5.20
N LYS A 123 -9.18 -4.44 6.16
CA LYS A 123 -8.73 -3.72 7.34
C LYS A 123 -8.90 -4.58 8.57
N LYS A 124 -8.00 -4.43 9.49
CA LYS A 124 -8.15 -5.06 10.80
C LYS A 124 -8.03 -4.08 11.90
#